data_ca5eb8886417646c1f165e9a42e80a4c
#
_entry.id   ca5eb8886417646c1f165e9a42e80a4c
#
_cell.length_a   1.000
_cell.length_b   1.000
_cell.length_c   1.000
_cell.angle_alpha   90.00
_cell.angle_beta   90.00
_cell.angle_gamma   90.00
#
_symmetry.space_group_name_H-M   'P 1'
#
loop_
_entity.id
_entity.type
_entity.pdbx_description
1 polymer ?
#
loop_
_entity_poly.entity_id
_entity_poly.type
_entity_poly.pdbx_seq_one_letter_code
_entity_poly.pdbx_strand_id
1 'polypeptide(L)'
;PKPDEFRTKPAWQRFLVMIAGVVMNVLLAIVIYCGVCYVWGDNYFSNEDAKWGYNFNEAGHKLGFEDGDKFVTIDGEPVDDINKILNSLLITEGERKVVVERGGKHVELTLPLDELIEMRQAKGYEDLFTLRVPFLIDSAVYESAAALRRGDEIVAIDDARGLEYSGYQQYLKTRAGGEVTLTVKREGDMLLQIAVPVSDEGKLGVIARNPYTLRTQEYTFWQSIPAGIEKAGKVISSYWEQLKMIVQPKTKMYEELGGFIAIGSIFPGDWNWEDFWLKTAFLSIILAVMNILPIPGLDGGHAIFTFWEMVTGRKVSDKVLEGAQYVGLVIILFLLLYANGNDIYRFFIK
;
A
#
# COMPACT_ATOMS: atom_id res chain seq x y z
N PRO A 1 45.61 -19.65 -14.58
CA PRO A 1 44.17 -19.91 -14.43
C PRO A 1 43.83 -21.20 -15.16
N LYS A 2 43.06 -22.09 -14.52
CA LYS A 2 42.61 -23.32 -15.18
C LYS A 2 41.60 -22.96 -16.28
N PRO A 3 41.49 -23.72 -17.39
CA PRO A 3 40.59 -23.39 -18.50
C PRO A 3 39.09 -23.37 -18.12
N ASP A 4 38.75 -23.90 -16.96
CA ASP A 4 37.37 -23.95 -16.42
C ASP A 4 37.04 -22.83 -15.42
N GLU A 5 38.02 -21.94 -15.12
CA GLU A 5 37.79 -20.85 -14.19
C GLU A 5 36.87 -19.78 -14.83
N PHE A 6 35.96 -19.19 -14.03
CA PHE A 6 35.05 -18.14 -14.43
C PHE A 6 35.74 -16.97 -15.17
N ARG A 7 36.94 -16.59 -14.71
CA ARG A 7 37.74 -15.51 -15.29
C ARG A 7 38.25 -15.78 -16.71
N THR A 8 38.31 -17.05 -17.14
CA THR A 8 38.80 -17.44 -18.49
C THR A 8 37.70 -17.50 -19.53
N LYS A 9 36.44 -17.48 -19.08
CA LYS A 9 35.28 -17.56 -20.00
C LYS A 9 35.05 -16.25 -20.75
N PRO A 10 34.45 -16.31 -21.95
CA PRO A 10 34.07 -15.11 -22.71
C PRO A 10 33.20 -14.15 -21.90
N ALA A 11 33.29 -12.84 -22.16
CA ALA A 11 32.58 -11.82 -21.40
C ALA A 11 31.04 -12.06 -21.33
N TRP A 12 30.42 -12.50 -22.44
CA TRP A 12 29.00 -12.78 -22.50
C TRP A 12 28.57 -13.93 -21.55
N GLN A 13 29.39 -14.97 -21.40
CA GLN A 13 29.10 -16.07 -20.46
C GLN A 13 29.21 -15.59 -19.02
N ARG A 14 30.22 -14.78 -18.71
CA ARG A 14 30.37 -14.19 -17.37
C ARG A 14 29.20 -13.25 -17.04
N PHE A 15 28.76 -12.45 -18.02
CA PHE A 15 27.61 -11.58 -17.89
C PHE A 15 26.32 -12.37 -17.59
N LEU A 16 26.07 -13.45 -18.34
CA LEU A 16 24.90 -14.31 -18.09
C LEU A 16 24.90 -14.92 -16.70
N VAL A 17 26.05 -15.38 -16.20
CA VAL A 17 26.13 -15.94 -14.84
C VAL A 17 25.85 -14.89 -13.77
N MET A 18 26.33 -13.65 -13.96
CA MET A 18 26.07 -12.55 -13.04
C MET A 18 24.57 -12.15 -13.01
N ILE A 19 23.92 -12.11 -14.18
CA ILE A 19 22.49 -11.78 -14.25
C ILE A 19 21.61 -12.96 -13.82
N ALA A 20 22.10 -14.19 -13.92
CA ALA A 20 21.31 -15.36 -13.58
C ALA A 20 20.72 -15.30 -12.16
N GLY A 21 21.45 -14.77 -11.18
CA GLY A 21 20.94 -14.57 -9.81
C GLY A 21 19.73 -13.65 -9.77
N VAL A 22 19.80 -12.52 -10.48
CA VAL A 22 18.68 -11.55 -10.58
C VAL A 22 17.49 -12.19 -11.27
N VAL A 23 17.70 -12.88 -12.39
CA VAL A 23 16.64 -13.56 -13.16
C VAL A 23 15.97 -14.65 -12.31
N MET A 24 16.75 -15.43 -11.57
CA MET A 24 16.21 -16.48 -10.69
C MET A 24 15.33 -15.89 -9.57
N ASN A 25 15.72 -14.78 -8.98
CA ASN A 25 14.91 -14.11 -7.96
C ASN A 25 13.58 -13.59 -8.55
N VAL A 26 13.60 -13.01 -9.76
CA VAL A 26 12.37 -12.58 -10.44
C VAL A 26 11.49 -13.79 -10.77
N LEU A 27 12.06 -14.86 -11.32
CA LEU A 27 11.33 -16.09 -11.64
C LEU A 27 10.72 -16.72 -10.37
N LEU A 28 11.48 -16.78 -9.28
CA LEU A 28 10.98 -17.27 -8.00
C LEU A 28 9.78 -16.44 -7.51
N ALA A 29 9.88 -15.12 -7.56
CA ALA A 29 8.78 -14.24 -7.19
C ALA A 29 7.54 -14.47 -8.06
N ILE A 30 7.70 -14.58 -9.38
CA ILE A 30 6.60 -14.88 -10.32
C ILE A 30 5.94 -16.21 -9.95
N VAL A 31 6.72 -17.28 -9.75
CA VAL A 31 6.19 -18.60 -9.38
C VAL A 31 5.39 -18.53 -8.08
N ILE A 32 5.91 -17.81 -7.07
CA ILE A 32 5.21 -17.64 -5.80
C ILE A 32 3.91 -16.84 -6.01
N TYR A 33 3.92 -15.72 -6.75
CA TYR A 33 2.71 -14.95 -7.01
C TYR A 33 1.68 -15.74 -7.80
N CYS A 34 2.09 -16.54 -8.78
CA CYS A 34 1.16 -17.45 -9.48
C CYS A 34 0.53 -18.45 -8.49
N GLY A 35 1.34 -19.04 -7.59
CA GLY A 35 0.84 -19.93 -6.55
C GLY A 35 -0.14 -19.24 -5.59
N VAL A 36 0.17 -18.04 -5.16
CA VAL A 36 -0.70 -17.25 -4.27
C VAL A 36 -2.02 -16.92 -4.97
N CYS A 37 -1.99 -16.42 -6.21
CA CYS A 37 -3.19 -16.14 -6.98
C CYS A 37 -4.05 -17.38 -7.18
N TYR A 38 -3.44 -18.55 -7.39
CA TYR A 38 -4.15 -19.81 -7.57
C TYR A 38 -4.82 -20.31 -6.28
N VAL A 39 -4.13 -20.20 -5.13
CA VAL A 39 -4.59 -20.79 -3.86
C VAL A 39 -5.53 -19.85 -3.09
N TRP A 40 -5.23 -18.54 -3.06
CA TRP A 40 -5.98 -17.55 -2.27
C TRP A 40 -6.74 -16.54 -3.11
N GLY A 41 -6.39 -16.39 -4.40
CA GLY A 41 -6.95 -15.34 -5.23
C GLY A 41 -6.37 -13.97 -4.93
N ASP A 42 -7.05 -12.92 -5.37
CA ASP A 42 -6.75 -11.52 -5.03
C ASP A 42 -7.90 -10.92 -4.24
N ASN A 43 -7.61 -10.47 -3.04
CA ASN A 43 -8.57 -9.79 -2.19
C ASN A 43 -8.60 -8.29 -2.52
N TYR A 44 -9.80 -7.77 -2.78
CA TYR A 44 -9.99 -6.35 -3.07
C TYR A 44 -11.31 -5.82 -2.51
N PHE A 45 -11.36 -4.53 -2.23
CA PHE A 45 -12.61 -3.84 -1.95
C PHE A 45 -13.12 -3.21 -3.24
N SER A 46 -14.33 -3.58 -3.65
CA SER A 46 -14.94 -2.97 -4.83
C SER A 46 -15.40 -1.54 -4.53
N ASN A 47 -15.05 -0.62 -5.44
CA ASN A 47 -15.53 0.74 -5.39
C ASN A 47 -17.06 0.84 -5.51
N GLU A 48 -17.71 -0.14 -6.13
CA GLU A 48 -19.18 -0.24 -6.16
C GLU A 48 -19.80 -0.36 -4.76
N ASP A 49 -19.06 -0.97 -3.81
CA ASP A 49 -19.51 -1.15 -2.43
C ASP A 49 -19.36 0.15 -1.60
N ALA A 50 -18.63 1.16 -2.11
CA ALA A 50 -18.47 2.46 -1.45
C ALA A 50 -19.75 3.32 -1.51
N LYS A 51 -20.88 2.78 -1.03
CA LYS A 51 -22.21 3.41 -1.12
C LYS A 51 -22.28 4.76 -0.42
N TRP A 52 -21.51 4.97 0.64
CA TRP A 52 -21.46 6.21 1.41
C TRP A 52 -20.32 7.13 0.97
N GLY A 53 -19.56 6.73 -0.07
CA GLY A 53 -18.42 7.49 -0.58
C GLY A 53 -17.22 7.43 0.34
N TYR A 54 -16.37 8.45 0.21
CA TYR A 54 -15.12 8.56 0.94
C TYR A 54 -15.10 9.82 1.79
N ASN A 55 -14.33 9.81 2.86
CA ASN A 55 -13.89 11.02 3.54
C ASN A 55 -12.50 11.37 3.05
N PHE A 56 -12.24 12.65 2.95
CA PHE A 56 -10.97 13.18 2.49
C PHE A 56 -10.28 13.95 3.60
N ASN A 57 -8.97 13.86 3.66
CA ASN A 57 -8.17 14.68 4.55
C ASN A 57 -8.05 16.12 3.99
N GLU A 58 -7.35 17.00 4.71
CA GLU A 58 -7.17 18.40 4.30
C GLU A 58 -6.54 18.53 2.90
N ALA A 59 -5.63 17.61 2.53
CA ALA A 59 -5.02 17.60 1.19
C ALA A 59 -6.04 17.22 0.10
N GLY A 60 -6.91 16.24 0.37
CA GLY A 60 -7.99 15.88 -0.55
C GLY A 60 -8.98 17.03 -0.74
N HIS A 61 -9.35 17.73 0.33
CA HIS A 61 -10.22 18.91 0.21
C HIS A 61 -9.58 20.04 -0.60
N LYS A 62 -8.26 20.27 -0.49
CA LYS A 62 -7.54 21.23 -1.35
C LYS A 62 -7.60 20.87 -2.83
N LEU A 63 -7.59 19.58 -3.15
CA LEU A 63 -7.75 19.07 -4.52
C LEU A 63 -9.20 19.18 -5.04
N GLY A 64 -10.15 19.66 -4.23
CA GLY A 64 -11.53 19.85 -4.61
C GLY A 64 -12.45 18.66 -4.33
N PHE A 65 -11.96 17.60 -3.65
CA PHE A 65 -12.82 16.52 -3.16
C PHE A 65 -13.65 16.98 -1.96
N GLU A 66 -14.84 16.41 -1.83
CA GLU A 66 -15.73 16.62 -0.69
C GLU A 66 -16.08 15.27 -0.04
N ASP A 67 -16.31 15.30 1.27
CA ASP A 67 -16.73 14.10 1.99
C ASP A 67 -18.04 13.54 1.45
N GLY A 68 -18.04 12.27 1.10
CA GLY A 68 -19.13 11.59 0.45
C GLY A 68 -18.99 11.43 -1.06
N ASP A 69 -17.97 12.04 -1.68
CA ASP A 69 -17.65 11.76 -3.08
C ASP A 69 -17.34 10.29 -3.30
N LYS A 70 -17.75 9.77 -4.46
CA LYS A 70 -17.40 8.43 -4.91
C LYS A 70 -16.62 8.52 -6.21
N PHE A 71 -15.52 7.82 -6.31
CA PHE A 71 -14.77 7.78 -7.56
C PHE A 71 -15.57 7.05 -8.65
N VAL A 72 -15.62 7.62 -9.84
CA VAL A 72 -16.26 7.02 -11.02
C VAL A 72 -15.22 6.68 -12.06
N THR A 73 -14.41 7.64 -12.49
CA THR A 73 -13.31 7.43 -13.43
C THR A 73 -12.09 8.26 -13.05
N ILE A 74 -10.91 7.75 -13.43
CA ILE A 74 -9.64 8.49 -13.39
C ILE A 74 -9.08 8.45 -14.82
N ASP A 75 -8.88 9.62 -15.43
CA ASP A 75 -8.46 9.78 -16.83
C ASP A 75 -9.35 9.01 -17.85
N GLY A 76 -10.66 8.90 -17.53
CA GLY A 76 -11.63 8.19 -18.34
C GLY A 76 -11.71 6.67 -18.08
N GLU A 77 -10.79 6.10 -17.32
CA GLU A 77 -10.81 4.68 -16.93
C GLU A 77 -11.68 4.49 -15.68
N PRO A 78 -12.59 3.50 -15.66
CA PRO A 78 -13.43 3.22 -14.50
C PRO A 78 -12.60 2.73 -13.31
N VAL A 79 -13.06 3.09 -12.12
CA VAL A 79 -12.39 2.70 -10.86
C VAL A 79 -13.15 1.53 -10.23
N ASP A 80 -12.55 0.34 -10.26
CA ASP A 80 -13.16 -0.87 -9.71
C ASP A 80 -12.59 -1.27 -8.34
N ASP A 81 -11.32 -1.02 -8.11
CA ASP A 81 -10.57 -1.46 -6.92
C ASP A 81 -10.09 -0.26 -6.12
N ILE A 82 -10.61 -0.14 -4.89
CA ILE A 82 -10.26 0.96 -3.97
C ILE A 82 -8.76 1.04 -3.71
N ASN A 83 -8.09 -0.11 -3.60
CA ASN A 83 -6.65 -0.15 -3.31
C ASN A 83 -5.79 0.43 -4.45
N LYS A 84 -6.36 0.55 -5.66
CA LYS A 84 -5.65 1.11 -6.81
C LYS A 84 -5.84 2.61 -6.99
N ILE A 85 -6.86 3.19 -6.35
CA ILE A 85 -7.22 4.60 -6.53
C ILE A 85 -6.02 5.51 -6.23
N LEU A 86 -5.42 5.35 -5.05
CA LEU A 86 -4.32 6.21 -4.62
C LEU A 86 -3.14 6.16 -5.59
N ASN A 87 -2.75 4.96 -6.01
CA ASN A 87 -1.68 4.79 -6.99
C ASN A 87 -2.04 5.43 -8.34
N SER A 88 -3.29 5.26 -8.80
CA SER A 88 -3.75 5.87 -10.05
C SER A 88 -3.78 7.39 -10.00
N LEU A 89 -4.02 7.99 -8.84
CA LEU A 89 -3.94 9.44 -8.65
C LEU A 89 -2.51 9.95 -8.62
N LEU A 90 -1.61 9.25 -7.91
CA LEU A 90 -0.29 9.75 -7.54
C LEU A 90 0.83 9.40 -8.54
N ILE A 91 0.71 8.30 -9.27
CA ILE A 91 1.69 7.89 -10.27
C ILE A 91 1.34 8.56 -11.60
N THR A 92 1.77 9.80 -11.77
CA THR A 92 1.52 10.58 -12.99
C THR A 92 2.66 11.53 -13.30
N GLU A 93 2.83 11.80 -14.59
CA GLU A 93 3.73 12.83 -15.13
C GLU A 93 2.96 14.10 -15.56
N GLY A 94 1.62 14.11 -15.43
CA GLY A 94 0.76 15.21 -15.83
C GLY A 94 -0.40 15.45 -14.87
N GLU A 95 -1.30 16.37 -15.25
CA GLU A 95 -2.56 16.55 -14.54
C GLU A 95 -3.43 15.30 -14.61
N ARG A 96 -4.33 15.11 -13.62
CA ARG A 96 -5.31 14.03 -13.59
C ARG A 96 -6.72 14.59 -13.72
N LYS A 97 -7.53 13.90 -14.52
CA LYS A 97 -8.99 14.17 -14.62
C LYS A 97 -9.72 13.09 -13.86
N VAL A 98 -10.41 13.50 -12.82
CA VAL A 98 -11.15 12.59 -11.95
C VAL A 98 -12.62 12.93 -12.01
N VAL A 99 -13.46 11.95 -12.32
CA VAL A 99 -14.90 12.09 -12.21
C VAL A 99 -15.36 11.44 -10.91
N VAL A 100 -16.06 12.21 -10.09
CA VAL A 100 -16.69 11.72 -8.87
C VAL A 100 -18.19 11.86 -8.94
N GLU A 101 -18.91 10.98 -8.23
CA GLU A 101 -20.32 11.13 -7.96
C GLU A 101 -20.48 11.90 -6.65
N ARG A 102 -21.07 13.09 -6.72
CA ARG A 102 -21.35 13.99 -5.59
C ARG A 102 -22.84 14.28 -5.54
N GLY A 103 -23.52 13.81 -4.50
CA GLY A 103 -24.95 14.02 -4.34
C GLY A 103 -25.79 13.50 -5.53
N GLY A 104 -25.40 12.39 -6.14
CA GLY A 104 -26.06 11.79 -7.31
C GLY A 104 -25.77 12.48 -8.65
N LYS A 105 -24.78 13.39 -8.70
CA LYS A 105 -24.33 14.08 -9.92
C LYS A 105 -22.85 13.79 -10.16
N HIS A 106 -22.48 13.65 -11.43
CA HIS A 106 -21.08 13.53 -11.78
C HIS A 106 -20.43 14.92 -11.80
N VAL A 107 -19.32 15.04 -11.08
CA VAL A 107 -18.49 16.25 -11.00
C VAL A 107 -17.10 15.87 -11.53
N GLU A 108 -16.61 16.63 -12.50
CA GLU A 108 -15.25 16.47 -13.02
C GLU A 108 -14.30 17.39 -12.25
N LEU A 109 -13.24 16.81 -11.71
CA LEU A 109 -12.17 17.49 -11.02
C LEU A 109 -10.91 17.36 -11.87
N THR A 110 -10.19 18.47 -12.05
CA THR A 110 -8.87 18.48 -12.67
C THR A 110 -7.84 18.69 -11.57
N LEU A 111 -6.98 17.70 -11.35
CA LEU A 111 -5.94 17.73 -10.32
C LEU A 111 -4.63 18.16 -10.96
N PRO A 112 -4.13 19.38 -10.65
CA PRO A 112 -2.87 19.87 -11.20
C PRO A 112 -1.68 19.03 -10.74
N LEU A 113 -0.71 18.84 -11.61
CA LEU A 113 0.50 18.06 -11.29
C LEU A 113 1.24 18.60 -10.07
N ASP A 114 1.34 19.91 -9.95
CA ASP A 114 2.06 20.55 -8.84
C ASP A 114 1.42 20.23 -7.49
N GLU A 115 0.09 20.25 -7.41
CA GLU A 115 -0.66 19.88 -6.19
C GLU A 115 -0.52 18.38 -5.87
N LEU A 116 -0.54 17.53 -6.90
CA LEU A 116 -0.30 16.09 -6.73
C LEU A 116 1.11 15.78 -6.22
N ILE A 117 2.13 16.54 -6.70
CA ILE A 117 3.52 16.41 -6.23
C ILE A 117 3.60 16.89 -4.77
N GLU A 118 3.03 18.05 -4.44
CA GLU A 118 3.01 18.59 -3.09
C GLU A 118 2.32 17.62 -2.11
N MET A 119 1.17 17.08 -2.50
CA MET A 119 0.45 16.09 -1.72
C MET A 119 1.28 14.83 -1.48
N ARG A 120 1.94 14.28 -2.51
CA ARG A 120 2.79 13.09 -2.39
C ARG A 120 3.99 13.31 -1.45
N GLN A 121 4.46 14.56 -1.32
CA GLN A 121 5.55 14.94 -0.42
C GLN A 121 5.06 15.22 1.01
N ALA A 122 3.76 15.40 1.21
CA ALA A 122 3.18 15.64 2.53
C ALA A 122 3.12 14.35 3.36
N LYS A 123 3.33 14.45 4.67
CA LYS A 123 3.05 13.33 5.58
C LYS A 123 1.54 13.03 5.54
N GLY A 124 1.19 11.74 5.43
CA GLY A 124 -0.21 11.30 5.43
C GLY A 124 -0.88 11.29 4.06
N TYR A 125 -0.12 11.30 2.96
CA TYR A 125 -0.69 11.09 1.62
C TYR A 125 -1.36 9.71 1.48
N GLU A 126 -0.93 8.73 2.27
CA GLU A 126 -1.52 7.38 2.32
C GLU A 126 -2.96 7.41 2.81
N ASP A 127 -3.29 8.42 3.64
CA ASP A 127 -4.63 8.65 4.20
C ASP A 127 -5.38 9.76 3.45
N LEU A 128 -5.09 9.99 2.15
CA LEU A 128 -5.77 11.01 1.34
C LEU A 128 -7.28 10.89 1.44
N PHE A 129 -7.76 9.65 1.43
CA PHE A 129 -9.16 9.32 1.61
C PHE A 129 -9.30 8.03 2.41
N THR A 130 -10.41 7.91 3.11
CA THR A 130 -10.84 6.71 3.82
C THR A 130 -12.27 6.37 3.43
N LEU A 131 -12.61 5.08 3.46
CA LEU A 131 -14.00 4.67 3.27
C LEU A 131 -14.86 5.21 4.40
N ARG A 132 -15.99 5.83 4.08
CA ARG A 132 -16.97 6.22 5.08
C ARG A 132 -17.66 5.00 5.65
N VAL A 133 -17.47 4.77 6.93
CA VAL A 133 -18.08 3.65 7.66
C VAL A 133 -19.29 4.16 8.46
N PRO A 134 -20.52 3.96 7.97
CA PRO A 134 -21.72 4.35 8.71
C PRO A 134 -21.85 3.50 9.98
N PHE A 135 -22.51 4.04 10.98
CA PHE A 135 -22.83 3.27 12.18
C PHE A 135 -24.08 2.41 11.96
N LEU A 136 -23.87 1.24 11.38
CA LEU A 136 -24.93 0.24 11.16
C LEU A 136 -24.99 -0.74 12.31
N ILE A 137 -26.20 -1.06 12.75
CA ILE A 137 -26.45 -2.04 13.81
C ILE A 137 -26.57 -3.44 13.20
N ASP A 138 -25.79 -4.40 13.71
CA ASP A 138 -26.00 -5.83 13.42
C ASP A 138 -26.93 -6.45 14.46
N SER A 139 -26.63 -6.25 15.75
CA SER A 139 -27.44 -6.79 16.85
C SER A 139 -27.31 -5.96 18.12
N ALA A 140 -28.35 -5.96 18.94
CA ALA A 140 -28.28 -5.47 20.30
C ALA A 140 -27.75 -6.58 21.21
N VAL A 141 -26.78 -6.24 22.07
CA VAL A 141 -26.17 -7.17 23.03
C VAL A 141 -26.80 -6.99 24.42
N TYR A 142 -27.11 -5.73 24.77
CA TYR A 142 -27.72 -5.41 26.05
C TYR A 142 -29.22 -5.15 25.91
N GLU A 143 -29.97 -5.52 26.91
CA GLU A 143 -31.42 -5.31 26.98
C GLU A 143 -31.79 -3.81 26.87
N SER A 144 -30.91 -2.94 27.36
CA SER A 144 -31.03 -1.48 27.25
C SER A 144 -31.02 -0.97 25.80
N ALA A 145 -30.48 -1.73 24.87
CA ALA A 145 -30.42 -1.42 23.43
C ALA A 145 -31.46 -2.21 22.61
N ALA A 146 -32.39 -2.94 23.24
CA ALA A 146 -33.36 -3.84 22.58
C ALA A 146 -34.29 -3.14 21.58
N ALA A 147 -34.43 -1.81 21.66
CA ALA A 147 -35.21 -1.01 20.71
C ALA A 147 -34.50 -0.87 19.35
N LEU A 148 -33.17 -1.10 19.27
CA LEU A 148 -32.36 -1.07 18.05
C LEU A 148 -32.48 -2.42 17.35
N ARG A 149 -32.58 -2.36 16.01
CA ARG A 149 -32.76 -3.54 15.15
C ARG A 149 -31.60 -3.67 14.16
N ARG A 150 -31.43 -4.87 13.67
CA ARG A 150 -30.48 -5.14 12.57
C ARG A 150 -30.82 -4.28 11.35
N GLY A 151 -29.81 -3.61 10.81
CA GLY A 151 -29.95 -2.72 9.67
C GLY A 151 -30.26 -1.27 10.00
N ASP A 152 -30.49 -0.94 11.28
CA ASP A 152 -30.61 0.45 11.72
C ASP A 152 -29.29 1.18 11.48
N GLU A 153 -29.36 2.36 10.89
CA GLU A 153 -28.25 3.28 10.71
C GLU A 153 -28.37 4.43 11.70
N ILE A 154 -27.39 4.61 12.59
CA ILE A 154 -27.34 5.76 13.48
C ILE A 154 -26.81 6.96 12.68
N VAL A 155 -27.66 7.95 12.47
CA VAL A 155 -27.35 9.16 11.70
C VAL A 155 -27.11 10.39 12.57
N ALA A 156 -27.51 10.34 13.85
CA ALA A 156 -27.18 11.34 14.86
C ALA A 156 -27.21 10.75 16.25
N ILE A 157 -26.40 11.31 17.15
CA ILE A 157 -26.43 11.06 18.61
C ILE A 157 -26.54 12.41 19.28
N ASP A 158 -27.64 12.70 19.95
CA ASP A 158 -28.01 14.01 20.47
C ASP A 158 -27.87 15.07 19.35
N ASP A 159 -27.02 16.07 19.54
CA ASP A 159 -26.75 17.13 18.57
C ASP A 159 -25.62 16.77 17.57
N ALA A 160 -24.87 15.71 17.83
CA ALA A 160 -23.78 15.26 16.95
C ALA A 160 -24.34 14.55 15.72
N ARG A 161 -24.08 15.10 14.54
CA ARG A 161 -24.60 14.62 13.25
C ARG A 161 -23.48 14.46 12.23
N GLY A 162 -23.70 13.60 11.24
CA GLY A 162 -22.80 13.44 10.09
C GLY A 162 -21.45 12.80 10.46
N LEU A 163 -21.33 12.24 11.65
CA LEU A 163 -20.14 11.51 12.06
C LEU A 163 -20.15 10.09 11.47
N GLU A 164 -18.99 9.51 11.40
CA GLU A 164 -18.82 8.09 11.13
C GLU A 164 -18.81 7.26 12.42
N TYR A 165 -18.77 5.96 12.26
CA TYR A 165 -18.72 5.03 13.38
C TYR A 165 -17.64 5.41 14.43
N SER A 166 -16.43 5.74 13.99
CA SER A 166 -15.33 6.14 14.87
C SER A 166 -15.60 7.46 15.61
N GLY A 167 -16.18 8.44 14.90
CA GLY A 167 -16.55 9.74 15.48
C GLY A 167 -17.68 9.58 16.51
N TYR A 168 -18.69 8.78 16.20
CA TYR A 168 -19.75 8.46 17.17
C TYR A 168 -19.23 7.70 18.39
N GLN A 169 -18.27 6.81 18.22
CA GLN A 169 -17.62 6.14 19.35
C GLN A 169 -16.87 7.13 20.26
N GLN A 170 -16.19 8.11 19.68
CA GLN A 170 -15.52 9.14 20.48
C GLN A 170 -16.53 10.02 21.23
N TYR A 171 -17.63 10.41 20.56
CA TYR A 171 -18.71 11.15 21.22
C TYR A 171 -19.32 10.38 22.37
N LEU A 172 -19.63 9.10 22.19
CA LEU A 172 -20.21 8.23 23.23
C LEU A 172 -19.30 8.11 24.46
N LYS A 173 -17.98 8.12 24.31
CA LYS A 173 -17.04 8.16 25.45
C LYS A 173 -17.20 9.43 26.30
N THR A 174 -17.58 10.56 25.69
CA THR A 174 -17.85 11.79 26.44
C THR A 174 -19.19 11.75 27.20
N ARG A 175 -20.05 10.78 26.87
CA ARG A 175 -21.39 10.56 27.48
C ARG A 175 -21.45 9.32 28.36
N ALA A 176 -20.32 8.74 28.71
CA ALA A 176 -20.23 7.53 29.52
C ALA A 176 -21.05 7.64 30.84
N GLY A 177 -21.80 6.60 31.17
CA GLY A 177 -22.67 6.54 32.32
C GLY A 177 -23.97 7.36 32.23
N GLY A 178 -24.21 8.02 31.09
CA GLY A 178 -25.40 8.84 30.83
C GLY A 178 -26.42 8.16 29.92
N GLU A 179 -27.34 8.95 29.41
CA GLU A 179 -28.33 8.56 28.40
C GLU A 179 -28.15 9.48 27.16
N VAL A 180 -28.33 8.92 25.98
CA VAL A 180 -28.26 9.66 24.71
C VAL A 180 -29.50 9.38 23.86
N THR A 181 -29.88 10.34 23.04
CA THR A 181 -30.95 10.19 22.07
C THR A 181 -30.35 9.87 20.70
N LEU A 182 -30.56 8.67 20.19
CA LEU A 182 -30.14 8.25 18.87
C LEU A 182 -31.18 8.65 17.84
N THR A 183 -30.78 9.31 16.77
CA THR A 183 -31.58 9.40 15.54
C THR A 183 -31.18 8.26 14.64
N VAL A 184 -32.11 7.35 14.42
CA VAL A 184 -31.89 6.09 13.70
C VAL A 184 -32.68 6.11 12.40
N LYS A 185 -32.04 5.79 11.29
CA LYS A 185 -32.67 5.57 9.99
C LYS A 185 -32.97 4.08 9.85
N ARG A 186 -34.25 3.73 9.69
CA ARG A 186 -34.75 2.36 9.60
C ARG A 186 -35.58 2.17 8.34
N GLU A 187 -35.46 1.02 7.68
CA GLU A 187 -36.27 0.57 6.53
C GLU A 187 -36.65 1.70 5.54
N GLY A 188 -35.69 2.08 4.71
CA GLY A 188 -35.81 3.23 3.83
C GLY A 188 -35.35 4.51 4.52
N ASP A 189 -36.18 5.54 4.57
CA ASP A 189 -35.79 6.86 5.10
C ASP A 189 -36.53 7.25 6.37
N MET A 190 -37.13 6.26 7.08
CA MET A 190 -37.83 6.52 8.33
C MET A 190 -36.86 6.87 9.45
N LEU A 191 -36.97 8.10 9.97
CA LEU A 191 -36.17 8.56 11.09
C LEU A 191 -36.91 8.30 12.42
N LEU A 192 -36.25 7.61 13.33
CA LEU A 192 -36.75 7.32 14.67
C LEU A 192 -35.82 7.93 15.70
N GLN A 193 -36.37 8.43 16.79
CA GLN A 193 -35.60 8.85 17.94
C GLN A 193 -35.76 7.78 19.05
N ILE A 194 -34.62 7.27 19.52
CA ILE A 194 -34.55 6.20 20.52
C ILE A 194 -33.59 6.65 21.61
N ALA A 195 -34.07 6.74 22.83
CA ALA A 195 -33.23 6.99 24.01
C ALA A 195 -32.55 5.68 24.43
N VAL A 196 -31.23 5.71 24.61
CA VAL A 196 -30.43 4.53 24.99
C VAL A 196 -29.41 4.93 26.05
N PRO A 197 -29.30 4.18 27.16
CA PRO A 197 -28.25 4.40 28.13
C PRO A 197 -26.87 4.04 27.56
N VAL A 198 -25.86 4.82 27.92
CA VAL A 198 -24.47 4.59 27.58
C VAL A 198 -23.76 3.97 28.77
N SER A 199 -23.05 2.88 28.54
CA SER A 199 -22.29 2.23 29.62
C SER A 199 -21.17 3.14 30.17
N ASP A 200 -20.61 2.80 31.32
CA ASP A 200 -19.45 3.51 31.91
C ASP A 200 -18.22 3.48 31.01
N GLU A 201 -18.17 2.54 30.06
CA GLU A 201 -17.11 2.46 29.04
C GLU A 201 -17.42 3.30 27.77
N GLY A 202 -18.56 4.00 27.71
CA GLY A 202 -18.96 4.77 26.54
C GLY A 202 -19.51 3.92 25.39
N LYS A 203 -20.18 2.80 25.69
CA LYS A 203 -20.72 1.87 24.68
C LYS A 203 -22.26 1.82 24.74
N LEU A 204 -22.90 1.67 23.57
CA LEU A 204 -24.36 1.50 23.46
C LEU A 204 -24.83 0.06 23.69
N GLY A 205 -23.92 -0.91 23.84
CA GLY A 205 -24.28 -2.32 23.97
C GLY A 205 -24.82 -2.93 22.68
N VAL A 206 -24.31 -2.50 21.53
CA VAL A 206 -24.64 -3.03 20.20
C VAL A 206 -23.39 -3.56 19.51
N ILE A 207 -23.58 -4.50 18.59
CA ILE A 207 -22.57 -4.91 17.63
C ILE A 207 -22.81 -4.09 16.36
N ALA A 208 -21.79 -3.34 15.93
CA ALA A 208 -21.83 -2.63 14.67
C ALA A 208 -21.50 -3.57 13.50
N ARG A 209 -22.20 -3.41 12.40
CA ARG A 209 -21.94 -4.13 11.16
C ARG A 209 -21.00 -3.33 10.28
N ASN A 210 -19.92 -3.98 9.84
CA ASN A 210 -19.13 -3.43 8.72
C ASN A 210 -19.91 -3.66 7.41
N PRO A 211 -20.29 -2.61 6.68
CA PRO A 211 -21.04 -2.76 5.42
C PRO A 211 -20.17 -3.25 4.26
N TYR A 212 -18.86 -3.15 4.39
CA TYR A 212 -17.94 -3.49 3.33
C TYR A 212 -17.55 -4.96 3.36
N THR A 213 -17.66 -5.61 2.22
CA THR A 213 -17.30 -7.01 2.05
C THR A 213 -16.03 -7.10 1.24
N LEU A 214 -15.03 -7.77 1.77
CA LEU A 214 -13.84 -8.11 1.01
C LEU A 214 -14.24 -9.10 -0.08
N ARG A 215 -14.04 -8.73 -1.33
CA ARG A 215 -14.27 -9.62 -2.47
C ARG A 215 -12.97 -10.34 -2.80
N THR A 216 -13.07 -11.61 -3.18
CA THR A 216 -11.93 -12.41 -3.63
C THR A 216 -12.13 -12.76 -5.08
N GLN A 217 -11.19 -12.37 -5.92
CA GLN A 217 -11.12 -12.82 -7.30
C GLN A 217 -10.36 -14.15 -7.34
N GLU A 218 -11.09 -15.23 -7.57
CA GLU A 218 -10.51 -16.55 -7.73
C GLU A 218 -9.97 -16.73 -9.15
N TYR A 219 -8.83 -17.43 -9.26
CA TYR A 219 -8.19 -17.73 -10.53
C TYR A 219 -8.08 -19.25 -10.72
N THR A 220 -8.41 -19.73 -11.90
CA THR A 220 -8.03 -21.08 -12.30
C THR A 220 -6.51 -21.17 -12.47
N PHE A 221 -5.95 -22.39 -12.48
CA PHE A 221 -4.50 -22.59 -12.66
C PHE A 221 -3.94 -21.81 -13.87
N TRP A 222 -4.62 -21.83 -15.02
CA TRP A 222 -4.16 -21.12 -16.22
C TRP A 222 -4.31 -19.59 -16.13
N GLN A 223 -5.30 -19.11 -15.40
CA GLN A 223 -5.51 -17.67 -15.15
C GLN A 223 -4.55 -17.13 -14.11
N SER A 224 -4.08 -17.94 -13.16
CA SER A 224 -3.14 -17.50 -12.14
C SER A 224 -1.75 -17.16 -12.71
N ILE A 225 -1.38 -17.75 -13.86
CA ILE A 225 -0.09 -17.48 -14.50
C ILE A 225 0.01 -16.00 -14.96
N PRO A 226 -0.86 -15.50 -15.85
CA PRO A 226 -0.82 -14.08 -16.22
C PRO A 226 -1.06 -13.15 -15.04
N ALA A 227 -1.95 -13.50 -14.09
CA ALA A 227 -2.20 -12.70 -12.89
C ALA A 227 -0.94 -12.57 -12.02
N GLY A 228 -0.23 -13.67 -11.80
CA GLY A 228 1.02 -13.65 -11.01
C GLY A 228 2.15 -12.88 -11.70
N ILE A 229 2.27 -12.97 -13.03
CA ILE A 229 3.24 -12.18 -13.82
C ILE A 229 2.90 -10.70 -13.73
N GLU A 230 1.64 -10.32 -13.87
CA GLU A 230 1.17 -8.94 -13.73
C GLU A 230 1.44 -8.40 -12.33
N LYS A 231 1.14 -9.18 -11.29
CA LYS A 231 1.40 -8.82 -9.89
C LYS A 231 2.89 -8.61 -9.63
N ALA A 232 3.75 -9.50 -10.11
CA ALA A 232 5.20 -9.32 -10.04
C ALA A 232 5.68 -8.05 -10.74
N GLY A 233 5.17 -7.78 -11.94
CA GLY A 233 5.48 -6.57 -12.71
C GLY A 233 5.09 -5.29 -11.96
N LYS A 234 3.90 -5.25 -11.37
CA LYS A 234 3.44 -4.12 -10.54
C LYS A 234 4.33 -3.88 -9.32
N VAL A 235 4.72 -4.96 -8.63
CA VAL A 235 5.63 -4.86 -7.47
C VAL A 235 7.00 -4.36 -7.88
N ILE A 236 7.57 -4.85 -8.98
CA ILE A 236 8.86 -4.38 -9.52
C ILE A 236 8.77 -2.89 -9.85
N SER A 237 7.73 -2.47 -10.57
CA SER A 237 7.53 -1.08 -10.97
C SER A 237 7.38 -0.17 -9.75
N SER A 238 6.53 -0.54 -8.80
CA SER A 238 6.32 0.22 -7.56
C SER A 238 7.61 0.35 -6.74
N TYR A 239 8.37 -0.74 -6.60
CA TYR A 239 9.64 -0.71 -5.86
C TYR A 239 10.69 0.16 -6.57
N TRP A 240 10.71 0.13 -7.91
CA TRP A 240 11.59 1.00 -8.70
C TRP A 240 11.26 2.48 -8.51
N GLU A 241 9.98 2.85 -8.49
CA GLU A 241 9.55 4.22 -8.18
C GLU A 241 9.96 4.64 -6.76
N GLN A 242 9.79 3.77 -5.76
CA GLN A 242 10.24 4.04 -4.40
C GLN A 242 11.76 4.29 -4.33
N LEU A 243 12.57 3.50 -5.05
CA LEU A 243 14.02 3.72 -5.12
C LEU A 243 14.38 5.07 -5.74
N LYS A 244 13.69 5.49 -6.79
CA LYS A 244 13.87 6.84 -7.36
C LYS A 244 13.58 7.93 -6.33
N MET A 245 12.50 7.76 -5.55
CA MET A 245 12.12 8.71 -4.51
C MET A 245 13.17 8.77 -3.38
N ILE A 246 13.78 7.63 -3.00
CA ILE A 246 14.86 7.59 -1.99
C ILE A 246 16.07 8.42 -2.41
N VAL A 247 16.40 8.40 -3.71
CA VAL A 247 17.54 9.17 -4.26
C VAL A 247 17.24 10.67 -4.37
N GLN A 248 15.97 11.08 -4.34
CA GLN A 248 15.57 12.47 -4.41
C GLN A 248 15.54 13.13 -3.02
N PRO A 249 16.43 14.11 -2.69
CA PRO A 249 16.48 14.71 -1.36
C PRO A 249 15.19 15.41 -0.94
N LYS A 250 14.41 15.91 -1.91
CA LYS A 250 13.14 16.62 -1.66
C LYS A 250 12.08 15.73 -1.02
N THR A 251 12.08 14.43 -1.34
CA THR A 251 11.07 13.48 -0.86
C THR A 251 11.30 13.04 0.58
N LYS A 252 12.52 13.21 1.10
CA LYS A 252 12.97 12.70 2.41
C LYS A 252 12.74 11.19 2.63
N MET A 253 12.49 10.44 1.54
CA MET A 253 12.25 8.98 1.62
C MET A 253 13.47 8.21 2.16
N TYR A 254 14.65 8.82 2.16
CA TYR A 254 15.83 8.21 2.80
C TYR A 254 15.63 8.04 4.33
N GLU A 255 14.77 8.86 4.97
CA GLU A 255 14.41 8.72 6.38
C GLU A 255 13.55 7.47 6.64
N GLU A 256 12.94 6.89 5.59
CA GLU A 256 12.11 5.68 5.65
C GLU A 256 12.91 4.41 5.40
N LEU A 257 14.21 4.51 5.09
CA LEU A 257 15.06 3.33 4.91
C LEU A 257 15.10 2.50 6.19
N GLY A 258 14.61 1.27 6.08
CA GLY A 258 14.61 0.29 7.15
C GLY A 258 15.81 -0.66 7.08
N GLY A 259 16.28 -1.11 8.24
CA GLY A 259 17.30 -2.13 8.40
C GLY A 259 16.72 -3.50 8.71
N PHE A 260 17.43 -4.31 9.50
CA PHE A 260 17.03 -5.68 9.82
C PHE A 260 15.75 -5.74 10.67
N ILE A 261 15.54 -4.78 11.57
CA ILE A 261 14.35 -4.75 12.44
C ILE A 261 13.12 -4.46 11.57
N ALA A 262 13.20 -3.47 10.66
CA ALA A 262 12.13 -3.14 9.74
C ALA A 262 11.80 -4.33 8.81
N ILE A 263 12.80 -5.04 8.27
CA ILE A 263 12.57 -6.24 7.46
C ILE A 263 11.89 -7.34 8.29
N GLY A 264 12.33 -7.54 9.54
CA GLY A 264 11.69 -8.51 10.44
C GLY A 264 10.24 -8.16 10.76
N SER A 265 9.94 -6.87 10.94
CA SER A 265 8.60 -6.38 11.27
C SER A 265 7.59 -6.47 10.11
N ILE A 266 8.05 -6.70 8.87
CA ILE A 266 7.16 -6.97 7.73
C ILE A 266 6.33 -8.25 7.99
N PHE A 267 6.89 -9.24 8.70
CA PHE A 267 6.18 -10.47 9.00
C PHE A 267 5.31 -10.27 10.25
N PRO A 268 3.98 -10.55 10.18
CA PRO A 268 3.09 -10.42 11.33
C PRO A 268 3.44 -11.43 12.43
N GLY A 269 3.07 -11.11 13.67
CA GLY A 269 3.27 -12.01 14.80
C GLY A 269 2.43 -13.29 14.69
N ASP A 270 1.27 -13.21 14.04
CA ASP A 270 0.41 -14.35 13.78
C ASP A 270 0.75 -15.00 12.43
N TRP A 271 0.91 -16.32 12.45
CA TRP A 271 1.31 -17.06 11.26
C TRP A 271 0.17 -17.13 10.23
N ASN A 272 0.42 -16.56 9.04
CA ASN A 272 -0.46 -16.63 7.89
C ASN A 272 0.36 -17.06 6.67
N TRP A 273 -0.06 -18.17 6.03
CA TRP A 273 0.65 -18.71 4.87
C TRP A 273 0.58 -17.81 3.64
N GLU A 274 -0.55 -17.16 3.38
CA GLU A 274 -0.69 -16.22 2.27
C GLU A 274 0.29 -15.06 2.42
N ASP A 275 0.27 -14.43 3.59
CA ASP A 275 1.14 -13.31 3.94
C ASP A 275 2.63 -13.70 3.88
N PHE A 276 2.98 -14.89 4.39
CA PHE A 276 4.34 -15.41 4.32
C PHE A 276 4.84 -15.51 2.87
N TRP A 277 4.05 -16.09 1.96
CA TRP A 277 4.43 -16.25 0.57
C TRP A 277 4.46 -14.91 -0.18
N LEU A 278 3.49 -14.02 0.06
CA LEU A 278 3.49 -12.68 -0.51
C LEU A 278 4.75 -11.89 -0.14
N LYS A 279 5.15 -11.94 1.13
CA LYS A 279 6.35 -11.26 1.63
C LYS A 279 7.63 -11.93 1.15
N THR A 280 7.65 -13.24 1.03
CA THR A 280 8.77 -13.98 0.43
C THR A 280 8.98 -13.58 -1.03
N ALA A 281 7.90 -13.49 -1.83
CA ALA A 281 7.97 -13.03 -3.21
C ALA A 281 8.45 -11.57 -3.29
N PHE A 282 7.95 -10.70 -2.42
CA PHE A 282 8.37 -9.32 -2.32
C PHE A 282 9.86 -9.18 -2.00
N LEU A 283 10.37 -9.91 -1.00
CA LEU A 283 11.79 -9.92 -0.67
C LEU A 283 12.65 -10.44 -1.83
N SER A 284 12.16 -11.44 -2.58
CA SER A 284 12.85 -11.94 -3.76
C SER A 284 12.97 -10.86 -4.86
N ILE A 285 11.92 -10.05 -5.05
CA ILE A 285 11.96 -8.89 -5.95
C ILE A 285 12.93 -7.83 -5.45
N ILE A 286 12.91 -7.50 -4.16
CA ILE A 286 13.86 -6.55 -3.57
C ILE A 286 15.29 -7.00 -3.85
N LEU A 287 15.62 -8.26 -3.59
CA LEU A 287 16.96 -8.81 -3.86
C LEU A 287 17.32 -8.74 -5.34
N ALA A 288 16.36 -9.01 -6.24
CA ALA A 288 16.59 -8.89 -7.69
C ALA A 288 16.90 -7.44 -8.09
N VAL A 289 16.08 -6.49 -7.65
CA VAL A 289 16.22 -5.06 -8.00
C VAL A 289 17.48 -4.47 -7.37
N MET A 290 17.78 -4.79 -6.11
CA MET A 290 19.01 -4.32 -5.45
C MET A 290 20.26 -4.86 -6.14
N ASN A 291 20.25 -6.14 -6.53
CA ASN A 291 21.39 -6.76 -7.20
C ASN A 291 21.61 -6.27 -8.64
N ILE A 292 20.59 -5.70 -9.31
CA ILE A 292 20.76 -5.11 -10.64
C ILE A 292 21.31 -3.68 -10.58
N LEU A 293 21.27 -3.02 -9.42
CA LEU A 293 21.79 -1.66 -9.28
C LEU A 293 23.28 -1.61 -9.60
N PRO A 294 23.74 -0.50 -10.24
CA PRO A 294 25.14 -0.32 -10.64
C PRO A 294 26.05 0.02 -9.45
N ILE A 295 25.92 -0.71 -8.36
CA ILE A 295 26.73 -0.51 -7.15
C ILE A 295 27.88 -1.51 -7.18
N PRO A 296 29.13 -1.06 -7.28
CA PRO A 296 30.27 -1.95 -7.20
C PRO A 296 30.27 -2.70 -5.85
N GLY A 297 30.39 -4.03 -5.90
CA GLY A 297 30.22 -4.90 -4.72
C GLY A 297 28.90 -5.70 -4.75
N LEU A 298 27.96 -5.34 -5.62
CA LEU A 298 26.79 -6.13 -5.97
C LEU A 298 26.99 -6.72 -7.39
N ASP A 299 26.15 -7.71 -7.74
CA ASP A 299 26.21 -8.37 -9.05
C ASP A 299 26.06 -7.38 -10.23
N GLY A 300 25.19 -6.37 -10.09
CA GLY A 300 24.96 -5.33 -11.07
C GLY A 300 26.19 -4.48 -11.35
N GLY A 301 26.99 -4.17 -10.33
CA GLY A 301 28.25 -3.47 -10.50
C GLY A 301 29.26 -4.28 -11.34
N HIS A 302 29.37 -5.57 -11.09
CA HIS A 302 30.20 -6.46 -11.89
C HIS A 302 29.64 -6.68 -13.29
N ALA A 303 28.33 -6.76 -13.43
CA ALA A 303 27.66 -6.90 -14.72
C ALA A 303 27.95 -5.71 -15.64
N ILE A 304 27.99 -4.46 -15.14
CA ILE A 304 28.34 -3.28 -15.93
C ILE A 304 29.77 -3.35 -16.47
N PHE A 305 30.75 -3.74 -15.67
CA PHE A 305 32.12 -3.86 -16.16
C PHE A 305 32.24 -4.97 -17.20
N THR A 306 31.53 -6.07 -17.03
CA THR A 306 31.49 -7.17 -17.99
C THR A 306 30.79 -6.76 -19.28
N PHE A 307 29.67 -6.00 -19.15
CA PHE A 307 28.99 -5.42 -20.31
C PHE A 307 29.87 -4.46 -21.09
N TRP A 308 30.63 -3.59 -20.40
CA TRP A 308 31.61 -2.73 -21.02
C TRP A 308 32.65 -3.53 -21.84
N GLU A 309 33.16 -4.64 -21.25
CA GLU A 309 34.10 -5.52 -21.95
C GLU A 309 33.44 -6.14 -23.19
N MET A 310 32.16 -6.52 -23.12
CA MET A 310 31.42 -7.07 -24.28
C MET A 310 31.31 -6.07 -25.43
N VAL A 311 31.02 -4.79 -25.12
CA VAL A 311 30.81 -3.74 -26.14
C VAL A 311 32.11 -3.22 -26.69
N THR A 312 33.13 -3.03 -25.85
CA THR A 312 34.40 -2.39 -26.27
C THR A 312 35.50 -3.37 -26.65
N GLY A 313 35.36 -4.64 -26.31
CA GLY A 313 36.40 -5.66 -26.43
C GLY A 313 37.58 -5.46 -25.48
N ARG A 314 37.52 -4.46 -24.59
CA ARG A 314 38.64 -4.10 -23.69
C ARG A 314 38.31 -4.47 -22.26
N LYS A 315 39.18 -5.25 -21.61
CA LYS A 315 39.09 -5.55 -20.20
C LYS A 315 39.35 -4.32 -19.34
N VAL A 316 38.55 -4.12 -18.32
CA VAL A 316 38.80 -3.15 -17.26
C VAL A 316 40.00 -3.64 -16.44
N SER A 317 40.92 -2.74 -16.07
CA SER A 317 42.10 -3.14 -15.31
C SER A 317 41.73 -3.60 -13.90
N ASP A 318 42.49 -4.57 -13.38
CA ASP A 318 42.24 -5.13 -12.04
C ASP A 318 42.27 -4.04 -10.96
N LYS A 319 43.15 -3.04 -11.09
CA LYS A 319 43.21 -1.90 -10.15
C LYS A 319 41.93 -1.07 -10.11
N VAL A 320 41.29 -0.87 -11.28
CA VAL A 320 40.01 -0.14 -11.36
C VAL A 320 38.90 -0.98 -10.75
N LEU A 321 38.87 -2.29 -11.00
CA LEU A 321 37.90 -3.21 -10.40
C LEU A 321 38.02 -3.27 -8.88
N GLU A 322 39.26 -3.42 -8.36
CA GLU A 322 39.51 -3.40 -6.92
C GLU A 322 39.09 -2.06 -6.29
N GLY A 323 39.50 -0.93 -6.90
CA GLY A 323 39.11 0.39 -6.41
C GLY A 323 37.60 0.59 -6.38
N ALA A 324 36.89 0.17 -7.44
CA ALA A 324 35.43 0.21 -7.49
C ALA A 324 34.79 -0.66 -6.40
N GLN A 325 35.31 -1.88 -6.18
CA GLN A 325 34.84 -2.77 -5.11
C GLN A 325 34.99 -2.15 -3.71
N TYR A 326 36.12 -1.50 -3.41
CA TYR A 326 36.30 -0.78 -2.14
C TYR A 326 35.30 0.33 -1.97
N VAL A 327 35.06 1.14 -3.00
CA VAL A 327 34.04 2.21 -2.96
C VAL A 327 32.65 1.60 -2.72
N GLY A 328 32.30 0.55 -3.46
CA GLY A 328 31.02 -0.12 -3.29
C GLY A 328 30.84 -0.72 -1.89
N LEU A 329 31.88 -1.34 -1.34
CA LEU A 329 31.86 -1.86 0.02
C LEU A 329 31.61 -0.76 1.06
N VAL A 330 32.26 0.40 0.91
CA VAL A 330 32.06 1.55 1.80
C VAL A 330 30.63 2.07 1.70
N ILE A 331 30.07 2.16 0.49
CA ILE A 331 28.68 2.59 0.27
C ILE A 331 27.73 1.61 0.94
N ILE A 332 27.88 0.30 0.73
CA ILE A 332 27.01 -0.73 1.32
C ILE A 332 27.10 -0.69 2.84
N LEU A 333 28.32 -0.58 3.40
CA LEU A 333 28.51 -0.50 4.85
C LEU A 333 27.85 0.76 5.44
N PHE A 334 27.99 1.90 4.77
CA PHE A 334 27.35 3.15 5.17
C PHE A 334 25.82 3.00 5.17
N LEU A 335 25.23 2.46 4.09
CA LEU A 335 23.79 2.25 3.98
C LEU A 335 23.29 1.28 5.06
N LEU A 336 24.04 0.22 5.34
CA LEU A 336 23.71 -0.76 6.39
C LEU A 336 23.70 -0.09 7.78
N LEU A 337 24.74 0.70 8.09
CA LEU A 337 24.83 1.41 9.36
C LEU A 337 23.72 2.46 9.49
N TYR A 338 23.44 3.19 8.40
CA TYR A 338 22.38 4.19 8.36
C TYR A 338 21.01 3.55 8.59
N ALA A 339 20.66 2.50 7.82
CA ALA A 339 19.37 1.84 7.93
C ALA A 339 19.13 1.21 9.31
N ASN A 340 20.15 0.49 9.86
CA ASN A 340 20.01 -0.08 11.22
C ASN A 340 20.02 1.01 12.31
N GLY A 341 20.75 2.09 12.13
CA GLY A 341 20.69 3.26 13.03
C GLY A 341 19.31 3.92 13.03
N ASN A 342 18.71 4.03 11.85
CA ASN A 342 17.36 4.55 11.69
C ASN A 342 16.32 3.61 12.33
N ASP A 343 16.47 2.28 12.19
CA ASP A 343 15.63 1.31 12.90
C ASP A 343 15.70 1.52 14.42
N ILE A 344 16.89 1.61 14.98
CA ILE A 344 17.06 1.83 16.43
C ILE A 344 16.38 3.12 16.86
N TYR A 345 16.57 4.20 16.08
CA TYR A 345 15.93 5.48 16.36
C TYR A 345 14.40 5.37 16.34
N ARG A 346 13.83 4.71 15.33
CA ARG A 346 12.36 4.61 15.13
C ARG A 346 11.69 3.69 16.13
N PHE A 347 12.30 2.55 16.47
CA PHE A 347 11.68 1.53 17.31
C PHE A 347 11.95 1.69 18.81
N PHE A 348 13.00 2.43 19.20
CA PHE A 348 13.38 2.55 20.61
C PHE A 348 13.43 3.99 21.13
N ILE A 349 13.48 5.00 20.28
CA ILE A 349 13.64 6.40 20.69
C ILE A 349 12.42 7.25 20.37
N LYS A 350 11.75 7.00 19.25
CA LYS A 350 10.54 7.71 18.77
C LYS A 350 9.27 6.91 19.10
#